data_46cbeb8fb9462b23326b046b8a9600b7
#
_entry.id   46cbeb8fb9462b23326b046b8a9600b7
#
_cell.length_a   1.000
_cell.length_b   1.000
_cell.length_c   1.000
_cell.angle_alpha   90.00
_cell.angle_beta   90.00
_cell.angle_gamma   90.00
#
_symmetry.space_group_name_H-M   'P 1'
#
loop_
_entity.id
_entity.type
_entity.pdbx_description
1 polymer ?
#
loop_
_entity_poly.entity_id
_entity_poly.type
_entity_poly.pdbx_seq_one_letter_code
_entity_poly.pdbx_strand_id
1 'polypeptide(L)'
;EAAGLTMGVDRMGTMFAQREGTDPDALPVYVGSHLDTQPTGGKYDGVLGVLGALEVVRTMNDLGIKTKHPIVVTNWTNEEGARFAPAMLASGVFAGLHTQDYAYGRTDLEGKRFGDELARIGWVGDEPVGARKMHAMFELHIEQGPILEAEGKTIGVVTHGQGLWWLEITLTGKDAHTGSTPMNMRVNAGLG
;
A
#
# COMPACT_ATOMS: atom_id res chain seq x y z
N GLU A 1 19.86 -5.15 -5.25
CA GLU A 1 21.32 -5.30 -5.25
C GLU A 1 21.88 -5.51 -6.67
N ALA A 2 21.34 -6.44 -7.47
CA ALA A 2 21.84 -6.68 -8.84
C ALA A 2 21.80 -5.45 -9.77
N ALA A 3 20.93 -4.48 -9.48
CA ALA A 3 20.86 -3.21 -10.21
C ALA A 3 21.73 -2.09 -9.58
N GLY A 4 22.63 -2.42 -8.65
CA GLY A 4 23.49 -1.45 -7.98
C GLY A 4 22.79 -0.59 -6.95
N LEU A 5 21.68 -1.09 -6.36
CA LEU A 5 20.91 -0.41 -5.34
C LEU A 5 21.30 -0.87 -3.94
N THR A 6 21.34 0.05 -3.00
CA THR A 6 21.46 -0.24 -1.56
C THR A 6 20.08 -0.42 -0.97
N MET A 7 19.87 -1.56 -0.28
CA MET A 7 18.57 -1.91 0.32
C MET A 7 18.48 -1.44 1.76
N GLY A 8 17.33 -0.87 2.11
CA GLY A 8 16.88 -0.61 3.47
C GLY A 8 15.47 -1.12 3.68
N VAL A 9 15.14 -1.45 4.91
CA VAL A 9 13.78 -1.87 5.31
C VAL A 9 13.44 -1.17 6.62
N ASP A 10 12.28 -0.57 6.68
CA ASP A 10 11.83 0.06 7.91
C ASP A 10 11.08 -0.93 8.83
N ARG A 11 10.72 -0.48 10.01
CA ARG A 11 10.02 -1.32 11.01
C ARG A 11 8.60 -1.72 10.59
N MET A 12 8.03 -1.09 9.57
CA MET A 12 6.77 -1.52 8.97
C MET A 12 6.97 -2.53 7.83
N GLY A 13 8.23 -2.89 7.52
CA GLY A 13 8.56 -3.79 6.44
C GLY A 13 8.58 -3.13 5.05
N THR A 14 8.45 -1.81 4.98
CA THR A 14 8.57 -1.07 3.73
C THR A 14 9.99 -1.14 3.20
N MET A 15 10.14 -1.49 1.93
CA MET A 15 11.45 -1.65 1.28
C MET A 15 11.85 -0.37 0.55
N PHE A 16 13.09 0.02 0.72
CA PHE A 16 13.70 1.15 0.05
C PHE A 16 14.99 0.71 -0.64
N ALA A 17 15.01 0.78 -1.97
CA ALA A 17 16.18 0.45 -2.75
C ALA A 17 16.76 1.73 -3.37
N GLN A 18 17.88 2.21 -2.84
CA GLN A 18 18.47 3.50 -3.18
C GLN A 18 19.57 3.36 -4.22
N ARG A 19 19.48 4.18 -5.27
CA ARG A 19 20.54 4.50 -6.20
C ARG A 19 21.13 5.84 -5.83
N GLU A 20 22.44 5.93 -5.68
CA GLU A 20 23.10 7.17 -5.29
C GLU A 20 22.97 8.27 -6.35
N GLY A 21 22.86 9.51 -5.86
CA GLY A 21 22.96 10.73 -6.65
C GLY A 21 24.39 11.25 -6.69
N THR A 22 24.60 12.36 -7.42
CA THR A 22 25.90 13.05 -7.47
C THR A 22 26.07 14.08 -6.36
N ASP A 23 24.98 14.46 -5.69
CA ASP A 23 24.96 15.40 -4.57
C ASP A 23 24.50 14.64 -3.30
N PRO A 24 25.41 14.38 -2.34
CA PRO A 24 25.09 13.63 -1.14
C PRO A 24 24.12 14.36 -0.20
N ASP A 25 23.96 15.66 -0.33
CA ASP A 25 23.06 16.49 0.48
C ASP A 25 21.66 16.63 -0.14
N ALA A 26 21.49 16.18 -1.40
CA ALA A 26 20.22 16.27 -2.07
C ALA A 26 19.23 15.22 -1.54
N LEU A 27 18.02 15.67 -1.17
CA LEU A 27 16.95 14.75 -0.75
C LEU A 27 16.56 13.82 -1.89
N PRO A 28 16.33 12.52 -1.63
CA PRO A 28 16.01 11.54 -2.65
C PRO A 28 14.64 11.76 -3.30
N VAL A 29 14.55 11.40 -4.57
CA VAL A 29 13.30 11.24 -5.32
C VAL A 29 12.87 9.78 -5.21
N TYR A 30 11.65 9.56 -4.77
CA TYR A 30 11.06 8.24 -4.61
C TYR A 30 10.22 7.89 -5.83
N VAL A 31 10.32 6.65 -6.26
CA VAL A 31 9.48 6.07 -7.33
C VAL A 31 9.10 4.67 -6.89
N GLY A 32 7.83 4.34 -6.93
CA GLY A 32 7.40 2.99 -6.50
C GLY A 32 5.91 2.89 -6.31
N SER A 33 5.49 1.82 -5.67
CA SER A 33 4.12 1.48 -5.32
C SER A 33 4.13 0.37 -4.26
N HIS A 34 3.35 -0.70 -4.43
CA HIS A 34 3.24 -1.84 -3.52
C HIS A 34 3.31 -3.18 -4.27
N LEU A 35 3.59 -4.26 -3.55
CA LEU A 35 3.59 -5.64 -4.07
C LEU A 35 2.55 -6.53 -3.38
N ASP A 36 1.94 -6.07 -2.29
CA ASP A 36 0.77 -6.75 -1.74
C ASP A 36 -0.43 -6.58 -2.66
N THR A 37 -1.39 -7.50 -2.57
CA THR A 37 -2.55 -7.53 -3.43
C THR A 37 -3.76 -8.06 -2.68
N GLN A 38 -4.93 -7.82 -3.21
CA GLN A 38 -6.18 -8.42 -2.76
C GLN A 38 -6.26 -9.89 -3.20
N PRO A 39 -7.07 -10.75 -2.52
CA PRO A 39 -7.18 -12.17 -2.85
C PRO A 39 -7.51 -12.46 -4.33
N THR A 40 -8.23 -11.55 -4.98
CA THR A 40 -8.61 -11.63 -6.40
C THR A 40 -8.17 -10.37 -7.17
N GLY A 41 -7.09 -9.75 -6.73
CA GLY A 41 -6.56 -8.51 -7.31
C GLY A 41 -5.98 -8.69 -8.70
N GLY A 42 -5.81 -7.57 -9.40
CA GLY A 42 -5.22 -7.51 -10.73
C GLY A 42 -3.72 -7.82 -10.72
N LYS A 43 -3.22 -8.39 -11.81
CA LYS A 43 -1.80 -8.78 -11.95
C LYS A 43 -0.84 -7.60 -11.97
N TYR A 44 -1.32 -6.41 -12.28
CA TYR A 44 -0.50 -5.20 -12.46
C TYR A 44 -0.69 -4.18 -11.34
N ASP A 45 -1.62 -4.44 -10.43
CA ASP A 45 -1.96 -3.57 -9.33
C ASP A 45 -0.77 -3.46 -8.37
N GLY A 46 -0.26 -2.24 -8.22
CA GLY A 46 0.97 -1.94 -7.48
C GLY A 46 2.26 -2.43 -8.12
N VAL A 47 2.25 -3.67 -8.63
CA VAL A 47 3.42 -4.33 -9.25
C VAL A 47 4.00 -3.50 -10.40
N LEU A 48 3.13 -2.88 -11.23
CA LEU A 48 3.56 -2.01 -12.32
C LEU A 48 4.44 -0.86 -11.82
N GLY A 49 4.04 -0.21 -10.72
CA GLY A 49 4.78 0.92 -10.16
C GLY A 49 6.15 0.54 -9.60
N VAL A 50 6.24 -0.59 -8.89
CA VAL A 50 7.50 -1.09 -8.33
C VAL A 50 8.46 -1.57 -9.43
N LEU A 51 7.98 -2.38 -10.37
CA LEU A 51 8.82 -2.90 -11.45
C LEU A 51 9.16 -1.81 -12.47
N GLY A 52 8.24 -0.89 -12.75
CA GLY A 52 8.52 0.28 -13.59
C GLY A 52 9.59 1.18 -12.99
N ALA A 53 9.57 1.42 -11.68
CA ALA A 53 10.61 2.15 -10.97
C ALA A 53 11.98 1.45 -11.08
N LEU A 54 12.02 0.12 -10.93
CA LEU A 54 13.24 -0.67 -11.08
C LEU A 54 13.77 -0.60 -12.53
N GLU A 55 12.88 -0.64 -13.52
CA GLU A 55 13.26 -0.52 -14.94
C GLU A 55 13.83 0.86 -15.28
N VAL A 56 13.26 1.93 -14.70
CA VAL A 56 13.83 3.28 -14.81
C VAL A 56 15.27 3.30 -14.30
N VAL A 57 15.53 2.70 -13.13
CA VAL A 57 16.91 2.64 -12.57
C VAL A 57 17.84 1.85 -13.48
N ARG A 58 17.40 0.69 -14.00
CA ARG A 58 18.19 -0.12 -14.93
C ARG A 58 18.52 0.66 -16.20
N THR A 59 17.53 1.29 -16.79
CA THR A 59 17.69 2.13 -17.98
C THR A 59 18.69 3.27 -17.74
N MET A 60 18.59 3.95 -16.59
CA MET A 60 19.56 4.98 -16.21
C MET A 60 20.99 4.43 -16.10
N ASN A 61 21.16 3.23 -15.56
CA ASN A 61 22.45 2.57 -15.45
C ASN A 61 23.02 2.22 -16.84
N ASP A 62 22.20 1.61 -17.69
CA ASP A 62 22.59 1.21 -19.05
C ASP A 62 23.01 2.40 -19.91
N LEU A 63 22.33 3.53 -19.74
CA LEU A 63 22.62 4.77 -20.45
C LEU A 63 23.69 5.64 -19.76
N GLY A 64 24.22 5.24 -18.62
CA GLY A 64 25.21 6.00 -17.86
C GLY A 64 24.67 7.34 -17.31
N ILE A 65 23.33 7.47 -17.17
CA ILE A 65 22.71 8.69 -16.66
C ILE A 65 22.98 8.83 -15.18
N LYS A 66 23.52 9.97 -14.77
CA LYS A 66 23.70 10.35 -13.37
C LYS A 66 22.68 11.41 -12.98
N THR A 67 22.04 11.22 -11.85
CA THR A 67 21.07 12.17 -11.30
C THR A 67 21.71 12.96 -10.16
N LYS A 68 21.30 14.21 -9.97
CA LYS A 68 21.72 15.01 -8.82
C LYS A 68 21.20 14.37 -7.53
N HIS A 69 19.89 14.12 -7.48
CA HIS A 69 19.22 13.49 -6.36
C HIS A 69 19.40 11.98 -6.39
N PRO A 70 19.53 11.31 -5.24
CA PRO A 70 19.37 9.88 -5.16
C PRO A 70 17.97 9.45 -5.66
N ILE A 71 17.86 8.28 -6.25
CA ILE A 71 16.58 7.67 -6.63
C ILE A 71 16.30 6.50 -5.70
N VAL A 72 15.11 6.47 -5.10
CA VAL A 72 14.70 5.37 -4.21
C VAL A 72 13.51 4.65 -4.81
N VAL A 73 13.70 3.38 -5.13
CA VAL A 73 12.58 2.48 -5.48
C VAL A 73 11.94 2.02 -4.19
N THR A 74 10.64 2.25 -4.05
CA THR A 74 9.90 1.97 -2.82
C THR A 74 8.83 0.90 -3.06
N ASN A 75 8.71 -0.02 -2.10
CA ASN A 75 7.61 -0.97 -1.99
C ASN A 75 6.93 -0.80 -0.63
N TRP A 76 5.75 -0.18 -0.61
CA TRP A 76 4.96 0.04 0.58
C TRP A 76 4.33 -1.27 1.08
N THR A 77 4.44 -1.55 2.38
CA THR A 77 3.85 -2.74 2.99
C THR A 77 2.39 -2.50 3.35
N ASN A 78 1.53 -3.50 3.05
CA ASN A 78 0.11 -3.49 3.40
C ASN A 78 -0.61 -2.23 2.88
N GLU A 79 -0.38 -1.93 1.60
CA GLU A 79 -1.02 -0.80 0.92
C GLU A 79 -2.51 -1.07 0.75
N GLU A 80 -2.88 -2.27 0.30
CA GLU A 80 -4.25 -2.68 0.03
C GLU A 80 -5.11 -2.82 1.30
N GLY A 81 -4.52 -3.09 2.44
CA GLY A 81 -5.26 -3.37 3.68
C GLY A 81 -6.12 -4.63 3.63
N ALA A 82 -5.89 -5.49 2.64
CA ALA A 82 -6.72 -6.67 2.38
C ALA A 82 -6.72 -7.68 3.54
N ARG A 83 -5.59 -7.85 4.22
CA ARG A 83 -5.50 -8.69 5.41
C ARG A 83 -5.60 -7.88 6.70
N PHE A 84 -4.95 -6.73 6.76
CA PHE A 84 -4.89 -5.87 7.94
C PHE A 84 -5.38 -4.47 7.59
N ALA A 85 -6.67 -4.22 7.79
CA ALA A 85 -7.24 -2.89 7.59
C ALA A 85 -6.67 -1.85 8.59
N PRO A 86 -6.53 -0.59 8.20
CA PRO A 86 -6.95 0.01 6.94
C PRO A 86 -5.93 -0.17 5.81
N ALA A 87 -6.32 0.20 4.58
CA ALA A 87 -5.41 0.39 3.47
C ALA A 87 -4.36 1.47 3.77
N MET A 88 -3.28 1.49 2.99
CA MET A 88 -2.16 2.44 3.12
C MET A 88 -1.54 2.46 4.53
N LEU A 89 -1.49 1.30 5.20
CA LEU A 89 -1.11 1.24 6.61
C LEU A 89 0.33 1.70 6.84
N ALA A 90 1.31 1.16 6.10
CA ALA A 90 2.71 1.50 6.29
C ALA A 90 3.04 2.93 5.83
N SER A 91 2.51 3.36 4.68
CA SER A 91 2.67 4.74 4.21
C SER A 91 2.00 5.74 5.14
N GLY A 92 0.87 5.37 5.77
CA GLY A 92 0.20 6.17 6.79
C GLY A 92 1.06 6.36 8.06
N VAL A 93 1.78 5.32 8.51
CA VAL A 93 2.74 5.46 9.62
C VAL A 93 3.93 6.31 9.18
N PHE A 94 4.46 6.09 7.98
CA PHE A 94 5.56 6.89 7.43
C PHE A 94 5.22 8.38 7.36
N ALA A 95 4.01 8.72 6.96
CA ALA A 95 3.50 10.09 6.88
C ALA A 95 3.08 10.68 8.24
N GLY A 96 3.10 9.90 9.32
CA GLY A 96 2.69 10.34 10.65
C GLY A 96 1.18 10.41 10.88
N LEU A 97 0.37 9.82 10.00
CA LEU A 97 -1.09 9.72 10.17
C LEU A 97 -1.47 8.67 11.20
N HIS A 98 -0.67 7.62 11.32
CA HIS A 98 -0.84 6.54 12.27
C HIS A 98 0.42 6.35 13.09
N THR A 99 0.28 5.85 14.32
CA THR A 99 1.43 5.39 15.10
C THR A 99 1.81 3.96 14.70
N GLN A 100 3.07 3.59 14.90
CA GLN A 100 3.52 2.21 14.68
C GLN A 100 2.76 1.22 15.58
N ASP A 101 2.47 1.59 16.84
CA ASP A 101 1.72 0.75 17.78
C ASP A 101 0.29 0.50 17.29
N TYR A 102 -0.38 1.54 16.74
CA TYR A 102 -1.68 1.38 16.10
C TYR A 102 -1.60 0.36 14.96
N ALA A 103 -0.63 0.51 14.07
CA ALA A 103 -0.46 -0.38 12.94
C ALA A 103 -0.15 -1.82 13.36
N TYR A 104 0.77 -2.00 14.32
CA TYR A 104 1.13 -3.31 14.86
C TYR A 104 -0.04 -4.01 15.55
N GLY A 105 -0.95 -3.22 16.12
CA GLY A 105 -2.16 -3.72 16.77
C GLY A 105 -3.28 -4.14 15.81
N ARG A 106 -3.18 -3.86 14.50
CA ARG A 106 -4.22 -4.28 13.54
C ARG A 106 -4.30 -5.78 13.44
N THR A 107 -5.53 -6.30 13.41
CA THR A 107 -5.79 -7.73 13.38
C THR A 107 -6.46 -8.13 12.07
N ASP A 108 -6.15 -9.34 11.61
CA ASP A 108 -6.91 -9.99 10.55
C ASP A 108 -8.19 -10.66 11.09
N LEU A 109 -8.94 -11.28 10.21
CA LEU A 109 -10.19 -11.99 10.56
C LEU A 109 -9.99 -13.20 11.50
N GLU A 110 -8.76 -13.71 11.60
CA GLU A 110 -8.40 -14.79 12.52
C GLU A 110 -7.88 -14.26 13.87
N GLY A 111 -7.82 -12.95 14.04
CA GLY A 111 -7.30 -12.28 15.25
C GLY A 111 -5.77 -12.20 15.34
N LYS A 112 -5.03 -12.54 14.27
CA LYS A 112 -3.58 -12.40 14.23
C LYS A 112 -3.21 -10.93 14.04
N ARG A 113 -2.20 -10.47 14.77
CA ARG A 113 -1.78 -9.07 14.71
C ARG A 113 -0.77 -8.84 13.59
N PHE A 114 -0.85 -7.68 12.93
CA PHE A 114 0.10 -7.28 11.89
C PHE A 114 1.55 -7.33 12.35
N GLY A 115 1.86 -6.74 13.51
CA GLY A 115 3.23 -6.72 14.03
C GLY A 115 3.78 -8.12 14.31
N ASP A 116 2.96 -9.02 14.83
CA ASP A 116 3.36 -10.40 15.13
C ASP A 116 3.63 -11.19 13.84
N GLU A 117 2.78 -11.02 12.83
CA GLU A 117 2.96 -11.67 11.52
C GLU A 117 4.17 -11.13 10.78
N LEU A 118 4.41 -9.81 10.84
CA LEU A 118 5.60 -9.20 10.25
C LEU A 118 6.89 -9.75 10.89
N ALA A 119 6.90 -9.86 12.23
CA ALA A 119 8.01 -10.47 12.97
C ALA A 119 8.18 -11.96 12.66
N ARG A 120 7.06 -12.70 12.56
CA ARG A 120 7.07 -14.13 12.24
C ARG A 120 7.72 -14.44 10.90
N ILE A 121 7.51 -13.58 9.89
CA ILE A 121 8.15 -13.76 8.58
C ILE A 121 9.56 -13.15 8.50
N GLY A 122 10.07 -12.59 9.61
CA GLY A 122 11.41 -12.00 9.65
C GLY A 122 11.55 -10.71 8.84
N TRP A 123 10.46 -9.95 8.67
CA TRP A 123 10.44 -8.78 7.78
C TRP A 123 10.34 -7.44 8.52
N VAL A 124 10.55 -7.41 9.82
CA VAL A 124 10.74 -6.18 10.59
C VAL A 124 12.14 -5.64 10.30
N GLY A 125 12.21 -4.46 9.68
CA GLY A 125 13.48 -3.83 9.38
C GLY A 125 14.07 -3.03 10.55
N ASP A 126 15.28 -2.54 10.35
CA ASP A 126 16.03 -1.80 11.36
C ASP A 126 15.71 -0.30 11.37
N GLU A 127 15.24 0.24 10.24
CA GLU A 127 15.04 1.67 10.08
C GLU A 127 13.81 2.16 10.85
N PRO A 128 13.90 3.28 11.59
CA PRO A 128 12.73 3.91 12.17
C PRO A 128 11.79 4.41 11.07
N VAL A 129 10.48 4.16 11.21
CA VAL A 129 9.49 4.59 10.23
C VAL A 129 9.42 6.12 10.16
N GLY A 130 9.41 6.68 8.95
CA GLY A 130 9.39 8.13 8.73
C GLY A 130 10.72 8.84 8.97
N ALA A 131 11.81 8.10 9.26
CA ALA A 131 13.14 8.70 9.39
C ALA A 131 13.69 9.22 8.05
N ARG A 132 13.34 8.54 6.97
CA ARG A 132 13.76 8.95 5.62
C ARG A 132 13.03 10.21 5.19
N LYS A 133 13.76 11.14 4.58
CA LYS A 133 13.21 12.34 3.95
C LYS A 133 13.08 12.12 2.46
N MET A 134 12.17 12.82 1.80
CA MET A 134 11.99 12.77 0.36
C MET A 134 11.88 14.16 -0.24
N HIS A 135 12.39 14.33 -1.46
CA HIS A 135 12.22 15.52 -2.26
C HIS A 135 10.87 15.50 -2.99
N ALA A 136 10.57 14.38 -3.61
CA ALA A 136 9.31 14.12 -4.32
C ALA A 136 9.05 12.61 -4.36
N MET A 137 7.83 12.22 -4.62
CA MET A 137 7.44 10.84 -4.91
C MET A 137 6.62 10.78 -6.20
N PHE A 138 6.92 9.78 -7.01
CA PHE A 138 6.18 9.44 -8.22
C PHE A 138 5.71 8.00 -8.10
N GLU A 139 4.48 7.78 -8.50
CA GLU A 139 3.89 6.45 -8.58
C GLU A 139 3.25 6.25 -9.95
N LEU A 140 3.73 5.23 -10.67
CA LEU A 140 3.07 4.74 -11.86
C LEU A 140 2.07 3.68 -11.45
N HIS A 141 0.79 3.93 -11.71
CA HIS A 141 -0.27 3.01 -11.34
C HIS A 141 -1.21 2.76 -12.52
N ILE A 142 -1.84 1.59 -12.56
CA ILE A 142 -2.95 1.35 -13.48
C ILE A 142 -4.14 2.22 -13.08
N GLU A 143 -4.96 2.66 -14.03
CA GLU A 143 -6.15 3.48 -13.73
C GLU A 143 -7.17 2.72 -12.90
N GLN A 144 -7.28 1.41 -13.05
CA GLN A 144 -8.35 0.58 -12.48
C GLN A 144 -9.76 1.09 -12.83
N GLY A 145 -9.87 1.77 -13.97
CA GLY A 145 -11.10 2.39 -14.44
C GLY A 145 -11.12 2.51 -15.97
N PRO A 146 -12.24 2.93 -16.55
CA PRO A 146 -12.43 2.90 -18.00
C PRO A 146 -12.16 4.23 -18.72
N ILE A 147 -11.81 5.30 -18.01
CA ILE A 147 -11.84 6.67 -18.57
C ILE A 147 -10.72 6.88 -19.59
N LEU A 148 -9.48 6.54 -19.23
CA LEU A 148 -8.34 6.73 -20.14
C LEU A 148 -8.48 5.89 -21.40
N GLU A 149 -8.95 4.64 -21.27
CA GLU A 149 -9.22 3.78 -22.41
C GLU A 149 -10.32 4.36 -23.30
N ALA A 150 -11.44 4.80 -22.73
CA ALA A 150 -12.54 5.41 -23.46
C ALA A 150 -12.13 6.71 -24.19
N GLU A 151 -11.18 7.46 -23.62
CA GLU A 151 -10.63 8.67 -24.23
C GLU A 151 -9.42 8.42 -25.16
N GLY A 152 -8.98 7.17 -25.31
CA GLY A 152 -7.82 6.78 -26.11
C GLY A 152 -6.50 7.37 -25.58
N LYS A 153 -6.40 7.59 -24.28
CA LYS A 153 -5.21 8.15 -23.61
C LYS A 153 -4.41 7.08 -22.88
N THR A 154 -3.10 7.15 -23.01
CA THR A 154 -2.19 6.21 -22.37
C THR A 154 -1.85 6.62 -20.94
N ILE A 155 -1.70 7.93 -20.68
CA ILE A 155 -1.27 8.48 -19.40
C ILE A 155 -2.28 9.52 -18.94
N GLY A 156 -2.63 9.45 -17.66
CA GLY A 156 -3.36 10.46 -16.93
C GLY A 156 -2.58 10.94 -15.71
N VAL A 157 -2.76 12.19 -15.34
CA VAL A 157 -2.20 12.74 -14.10
C VAL A 157 -3.31 12.80 -13.07
N VAL A 158 -3.14 12.12 -11.94
CA VAL A 158 -4.08 12.17 -10.82
C VAL A 158 -4.00 13.55 -10.18
N THR A 159 -5.11 14.28 -10.18
CA THR A 159 -5.19 15.65 -9.62
C THR A 159 -5.94 15.68 -8.29
N HIS A 160 -6.74 14.67 -7.98
CA HIS A 160 -7.59 14.60 -6.80
C HIS A 160 -7.71 13.16 -6.32
N GLY A 161 -7.88 12.98 -4.99
CA GLY A 161 -8.34 11.75 -4.38
C GLY A 161 -9.74 11.91 -3.81
N GLN A 162 -10.54 10.86 -3.85
CA GLN A 162 -11.85 10.82 -3.18
C GLN A 162 -11.69 10.47 -1.71
N GLY A 163 -12.54 11.04 -0.86
CA GLY A 163 -12.70 10.58 0.52
C GLY A 163 -13.37 9.22 0.55
N LEU A 164 -12.89 8.33 1.42
CA LEU A 164 -13.39 6.97 1.58
C LEU A 164 -13.77 6.71 3.03
N TRP A 165 -14.92 6.04 3.21
CA TRP A 165 -15.36 5.55 4.51
C TRP A 165 -15.66 4.05 4.40
N TRP A 166 -15.07 3.28 5.28
CA TRP A 166 -15.38 1.85 5.43
C TRP A 166 -16.22 1.67 6.66
N LEU A 167 -17.38 1.02 6.50
CA LEU A 167 -18.31 0.75 7.59
C LEU A 167 -18.52 -0.76 7.71
N GLU A 168 -18.45 -1.25 8.92
CA GLU A 168 -18.91 -2.60 9.25
C GLU A 168 -20.25 -2.49 9.98
N ILE A 169 -21.26 -3.15 9.45
CA ILE A 169 -22.62 -3.14 10.02
C ILE A 169 -22.99 -4.56 10.37
N THR A 170 -23.20 -4.80 11.66
CA THR A 170 -23.69 -6.10 12.14
C THR A 170 -25.20 -6.00 12.38
N LEU A 171 -25.96 -6.84 11.64
CA LEU A 171 -27.40 -6.97 11.81
C LEU A 171 -27.68 -8.27 12.56
N THR A 172 -28.35 -8.17 13.71
CA THR A 172 -28.71 -9.31 14.54
C THR A 172 -30.19 -9.62 14.44
N GLY A 173 -30.51 -10.84 14.11
CA GLY A 173 -31.87 -11.33 14.03
C GLY A 173 -32.07 -12.65 14.78
N LYS A 174 -33.25 -13.20 14.67
CA LYS A 174 -33.63 -14.49 15.23
C LYS A 174 -34.31 -15.34 14.16
N ASP A 175 -33.87 -16.58 14.02
CA ASP A 175 -34.53 -17.53 13.14
C ASP A 175 -35.96 -17.75 13.58
N ALA A 176 -36.87 -17.71 12.61
CA ALA A 176 -38.29 -17.90 12.85
C ALA A 176 -38.96 -18.60 11.66
N HIS A 177 -39.88 -19.49 11.95
CA HIS A 177 -40.67 -20.12 10.90
C HIS A 177 -41.59 -19.09 10.23
N THR A 178 -41.56 -19.01 8.91
CA THR A 178 -42.25 -17.96 8.12
C THR A 178 -43.78 -18.05 8.18
N GLY A 179 -44.33 -19.24 8.38
CA GLY A 179 -45.81 -19.48 8.43
C GLY A 179 -46.42 -19.38 9.81
N SER A 180 -45.73 -19.83 10.86
CA SER A 180 -46.30 -19.92 12.22
C SER A 180 -45.86 -18.82 13.17
N THR A 181 -44.84 -18.04 12.84
CA THR A 181 -44.39 -16.93 13.69
C THR A 181 -45.05 -15.63 13.27
N PRO A 182 -45.89 -15.00 14.11
CA PRO A 182 -46.50 -13.72 13.81
C PRO A 182 -45.45 -12.61 13.59
N MET A 183 -45.75 -11.63 12.73
CA MET A 183 -44.82 -10.59 12.37
C MET A 183 -44.28 -9.76 13.58
N ASN A 184 -45.16 -9.51 14.56
CA ASN A 184 -44.81 -8.81 15.79
C ASN A 184 -43.89 -9.58 16.75
N MET A 185 -43.65 -10.88 16.47
CA MET A 185 -42.75 -11.73 17.25
C MET A 185 -41.44 -12.05 16.50
N ARG A 186 -41.28 -11.51 15.32
CA ARG A 186 -40.06 -11.72 14.51
C ARG A 186 -39.00 -10.67 14.86
N VAL A 187 -37.77 -11.12 14.90
CA VAL A 187 -36.57 -10.25 14.91
C VAL A 187 -35.85 -10.45 13.58
N ASN A 188 -36.17 -9.63 12.59
CA ASN A 188 -35.74 -9.83 11.22
C ASN A 188 -34.49 -8.97 10.93
N ALA A 189 -33.31 -9.59 10.85
CA ALA A 189 -32.08 -8.89 10.56
C ALA A 189 -32.04 -8.21 9.17
N GLY A 190 -32.89 -8.68 8.23
CA GLY A 190 -32.97 -8.09 6.89
C GLY A 190 -33.83 -6.83 6.77
N LEU A 191 -34.50 -6.41 7.84
CA LEU A 191 -35.40 -5.25 7.90
C LEU A 191 -34.95 -4.20 8.94
N GLY A 192 -33.78 -4.40 9.56
CA GLY A 192 -33.21 -3.49 10.56
C GLY A 192 -32.55 -2.25 9.97
#